data_1e7d90c806716a826d5e3255db42f9a7
#
_entry.id   1e7d90c806716a826d5e3255db42f9a7
#
_cell.length_a   1.000
_cell.length_b   1.000
_cell.length_c   1.000
_cell.angle_alpha   90.00
_cell.angle_beta   90.00
_cell.angle_gamma   90.00
#
_symmetry.space_group_name_H-M   'P 1'
#
loop_
_entity.id
_entity.type
_entity.pdbx_description
1 polymer ?
#
loop_
_entity_poly.entity_id
_entity_poly.type
_entity_poly.pdbx_seq_one_letter_code
_entity_poly.pdbx_strand_id
1 'polypeptide(L)'
;EVMIVGGGPSVKEHLETIRQKRADGVKLITINGAYKWCLDNGITPSAMVMVDARPFNVRFTEPVVDHCKYFIASQCDPTVFDGLPKDRTYIWHTSADLLNDILAKHYKTWYPVPGGSTVLLRAIPLFRMLGFKRFHLFGCDSCLDEKEVHHAYEQQENDGQPIIPVNVGGKIFSCNPWMISQAQEFIDLIRMLG
;
A
#
# COMPACT_ATOMS: atom_id res chain seq x y z
N GLU A 1 -7.80 -0.03 15.63
CA GLU A 1 -7.99 1.02 14.61
C GLU A 1 -6.67 1.37 13.94
N VAL A 2 -6.68 1.54 12.63
CA VAL A 2 -5.50 1.82 11.83
C VAL A 2 -5.88 2.68 10.63
N MET A 3 -4.99 3.57 10.18
CA MET A 3 -5.14 4.25 8.88
C MET A 3 -4.07 3.74 7.90
N ILE A 4 -4.47 3.54 6.66
CA ILE A 4 -3.58 3.20 5.55
C ILE A 4 -3.56 4.39 4.60
N VAL A 5 -2.35 4.86 4.31
CA VAL A 5 -2.12 5.97 3.40
C VAL A 5 -1.45 5.45 2.14
N GLY A 6 -2.17 5.56 1.03
CA GLY A 6 -1.71 5.30 -0.32
C GLY A 6 -1.23 6.54 -1.04
N GLY A 7 -0.76 6.35 -2.27
CA GLY A 7 -0.18 7.41 -3.08
C GLY A 7 -1.18 8.14 -3.99
N GLY A 8 -2.45 7.80 -3.96
CA GLY A 8 -3.45 8.42 -4.83
C GLY A 8 -3.61 9.94 -4.59
N PRO A 9 -4.02 10.70 -5.61
CA PRO A 9 -3.98 12.17 -5.59
C PRO A 9 -4.84 12.81 -4.50
N SER A 10 -5.95 12.18 -4.07
CA SER A 10 -6.83 12.69 -3.02
C SER A 10 -6.16 12.82 -1.64
N VAL A 11 -5.04 12.14 -1.41
CA VAL A 11 -4.35 12.19 -0.11
C VAL A 11 -3.98 13.62 0.30
N LYS A 12 -3.70 14.49 -0.67
CA LYS A 12 -3.37 15.90 -0.44
C LYS A 12 -4.49 16.66 0.28
N GLU A 13 -5.74 16.33 -0.06
CA GLU A 13 -6.94 16.99 0.51
C GLU A 13 -7.19 16.57 1.97
N HIS A 14 -6.60 15.44 2.38
CA HIS A 14 -6.82 14.83 3.69
C HIS A 14 -5.65 14.99 4.67
N LEU A 15 -4.64 15.80 4.32
CA LEU A 15 -3.40 15.94 5.09
C LEU A 15 -3.66 16.27 6.58
N GLU A 16 -4.52 17.27 6.84
CA GLU A 16 -4.85 17.66 8.22
C GLU A 16 -5.63 16.58 8.97
N THR A 17 -6.53 15.87 8.29
CA THR A 17 -7.27 14.75 8.89
C THR A 17 -6.31 13.62 9.27
N ILE A 18 -5.30 13.32 8.43
CA ILE A 18 -4.27 12.31 8.71
C ILE A 18 -3.43 12.74 9.91
N ARG A 19 -3.01 14.01 9.97
CA ARG A 19 -2.27 14.59 11.11
C ARG A 19 -3.04 14.46 12.42
N GLN A 20 -4.30 14.88 12.41
CA GLN A 20 -5.16 14.80 13.60
C GLN A 20 -5.32 13.36 14.07
N LYS A 21 -5.68 12.44 13.19
CA LYS A 21 -5.80 11.01 13.56
C LYS A 21 -4.49 10.42 14.08
N ARG A 22 -3.35 10.86 13.52
CA ARG A 22 -2.03 10.44 14.01
C ARG A 22 -1.76 10.96 15.43
N ALA A 23 -2.12 12.21 15.71
CA ALA A 23 -2.03 12.83 17.04
C ALA A 23 -2.97 12.14 18.05
N ASP A 24 -4.14 11.70 17.61
CA ASP A 24 -5.10 10.93 18.42
C ASP A 24 -4.64 9.48 18.69
N GLY A 25 -3.43 9.10 18.23
CA GLY A 25 -2.83 7.80 18.48
C GLY A 25 -3.20 6.69 17.50
N VAL A 26 -3.94 7.00 16.43
CA VAL A 26 -4.23 6.03 15.36
C VAL A 26 -2.92 5.63 14.67
N LYS A 27 -2.69 4.33 14.51
CA LYS A 27 -1.49 3.82 13.82
C LYS A 27 -1.56 4.17 12.34
N LEU A 28 -0.51 4.79 11.84
CA LEU A 28 -0.38 5.15 10.43
C LEU A 28 0.49 4.14 9.70
N ILE A 29 -0.07 3.54 8.67
CA ILE A 29 0.60 2.59 7.77
C ILE A 29 0.69 3.26 6.41
N THR A 30 1.87 3.27 5.83
CA THR A 30 2.10 3.77 4.47
C THR A 30 2.38 2.63 3.51
N ILE A 31 2.03 2.82 2.25
CA ILE A 31 2.35 1.87 1.19
C ILE A 31 3.24 2.53 0.13
N ASN A 32 4.32 1.86 -0.26
CA ASN A 32 5.29 2.33 -1.27
C ASN A 32 5.68 3.82 -1.06
N GLY A 33 5.65 4.62 -2.11
CA GLY A 33 6.06 6.04 -2.10
C GLY A 33 5.26 6.97 -1.18
N ALA A 34 4.07 6.55 -0.70
CA ALA A 34 3.35 7.32 0.32
C ALA A 34 4.13 7.42 1.64
N TYR A 35 5.11 6.54 1.87
CA TYR A 35 6.03 6.63 2.99
C TYR A 35 6.82 7.95 2.97
N LYS A 36 7.52 8.20 1.86
CA LYS A 36 8.29 9.43 1.70
C LYS A 36 7.37 10.66 1.70
N TRP A 37 6.22 10.60 1.02
CA TRP A 37 5.25 11.69 1.03
C TRP A 37 4.81 12.07 2.46
N CYS A 38 4.54 11.09 3.33
CA CYS A 38 4.21 11.37 4.74
C CYS A 38 5.38 12.04 5.47
N LEU A 39 6.61 11.56 5.28
CA LEU A 39 7.80 12.16 5.91
C LEU A 39 8.03 13.60 5.45
N ASP A 40 7.90 13.87 4.14
CA ASP A 40 8.04 15.22 3.57
C ASP A 40 6.97 16.19 4.10
N ASN A 41 5.82 15.66 4.55
CA ASN A 41 4.76 16.42 5.22
C ASN A 41 4.86 16.41 6.77
N GLY A 42 5.96 15.97 7.34
CA GLY A 42 6.22 15.97 8.77
C GLY A 42 5.44 14.90 9.56
N ILE A 43 4.96 13.85 8.89
CA ILE A 43 4.19 12.76 9.52
C ILE A 43 5.01 11.49 9.52
N THR A 44 5.43 11.01 10.71
CA THR A 44 6.17 9.76 10.84
C THR A 44 5.23 8.56 10.87
N PRO A 45 5.35 7.61 9.91
CA PRO A 45 4.55 6.39 9.89
C PRO A 45 4.87 5.45 11.06
N SER A 46 3.88 4.69 11.50
CA SER A 46 4.08 3.57 12.45
C SER A 46 4.61 2.33 11.74
N ALA A 47 4.24 2.17 10.47
CA ALA A 47 4.75 1.10 9.61
C ALA A 47 4.70 1.50 8.13
N MET A 48 5.52 0.81 7.35
CA MET A 48 5.54 0.86 5.89
C MET A 48 5.33 -0.55 5.35
N VAL A 49 4.58 -0.67 4.25
CA VAL A 49 4.33 -1.96 3.56
C VAL A 49 4.80 -1.88 2.12
N MET A 50 5.49 -2.92 1.67
CA MET A 50 5.95 -3.07 0.28
C MET A 50 5.72 -4.51 -0.21
N VAL A 51 5.37 -4.62 -1.51
CA VAL A 51 5.15 -5.92 -2.17
C VAL A 51 5.83 -6.03 -3.52
N ASP A 52 6.21 -4.93 -4.12
CA ASP A 52 6.73 -4.85 -5.48
C ASP A 52 8.18 -5.37 -5.56
N ALA A 53 8.40 -6.33 -6.46
CA ALA A 53 9.67 -7.03 -6.64
C ALA A 53 10.74 -6.24 -7.41
N ARG A 54 10.43 -5.07 -7.96
CA ARG A 54 11.37 -4.30 -8.80
C ARG A 54 12.50 -3.67 -7.97
N PRO A 55 13.78 -3.83 -8.36
CA PRO A 55 14.93 -3.40 -7.53
C PRO A 55 14.96 -1.88 -7.28
N PHE A 56 14.50 -1.05 -8.22
CA PHE A 56 14.49 0.40 -8.03
C PHE A 56 13.52 0.87 -6.93
N ASN A 57 12.67 0.01 -6.40
CA ASN A 57 11.75 0.34 -5.31
C ASN A 57 12.44 0.49 -3.95
N VAL A 58 13.73 0.16 -3.84
CA VAL A 58 14.55 0.51 -2.65
C VAL A 58 14.39 1.98 -2.26
N ARG A 59 14.22 2.88 -3.23
CA ARG A 59 13.96 4.32 -3.01
C ARG A 59 12.76 4.62 -2.11
N PHE A 60 11.80 3.71 -2.01
CA PHE A 60 10.61 3.90 -1.18
C PHE A 60 10.86 3.59 0.31
N THR A 61 11.97 2.95 0.64
CA THR A 61 12.34 2.64 2.04
C THR A 61 13.17 3.72 2.69
N GLU A 62 13.54 4.76 1.95
CA GLU A 62 14.40 5.85 2.41
C GLU A 62 13.63 7.14 2.67
N PRO A 63 14.07 7.93 3.69
CA PRO A 63 15.05 7.58 4.72
C PRO A 63 14.47 6.59 5.74
N VAL A 64 15.30 5.73 6.31
CA VAL A 64 14.92 4.90 7.45
C VAL A 64 14.69 5.78 8.67
N VAL A 65 13.53 5.65 9.31
CA VAL A 65 13.19 6.44 10.50
C VAL A 65 13.00 5.56 11.73
N ASP A 66 13.26 6.15 12.90
CA ASP A 66 13.08 5.46 14.17
C ASP A 66 11.59 5.11 14.41
N HIS A 67 11.38 4.00 15.13
CA HIS A 67 10.05 3.49 15.52
C HIS A 67 9.13 3.07 14.35
N CYS A 68 9.53 3.22 13.08
CA CYS A 68 8.80 2.66 11.96
C CYS A 68 9.10 1.17 11.81
N LYS A 69 8.08 0.37 11.57
CA LYS A 69 8.17 -1.05 11.25
C LYS A 69 8.05 -1.26 9.75
N TYR A 70 8.89 -2.10 9.19
CA TYR A 70 8.94 -2.34 7.74
C TYR A 70 8.39 -3.73 7.44
N PHE A 71 7.22 -3.79 6.84
CA PHE A 71 6.59 -5.03 6.39
C PHE A 71 6.89 -5.23 4.91
N ILE A 72 7.88 -6.04 4.61
CA ILE A 72 8.41 -6.25 3.26
C ILE A 72 8.02 -7.66 2.80
N ALA A 73 7.35 -7.77 1.66
CA ALA A 73 7.00 -9.06 1.11
C ALA A 73 8.24 -9.84 0.66
N SER A 74 8.25 -11.13 0.86
CA SER A 74 9.38 -12.00 0.51
C SER A 74 9.76 -12.00 -0.98
N GLN A 75 8.87 -11.52 -1.84
CA GLN A 75 9.12 -11.37 -3.28
C GLN A 75 9.82 -10.06 -3.66
N CYS A 76 10.00 -9.14 -2.71
CA CYS A 76 10.74 -7.90 -2.98
C CYS A 76 12.20 -8.20 -3.30
N ASP A 77 12.81 -7.33 -4.11
CA ASP A 77 14.22 -7.46 -4.45
C ASP A 77 15.10 -7.45 -3.19
N PRO A 78 16.14 -8.29 -3.11
CA PRO A 78 17.04 -8.34 -1.95
C PRO A 78 17.60 -6.98 -1.53
N THR A 79 17.87 -6.07 -2.47
CA THR A 79 18.40 -4.74 -2.18
C THR A 79 17.48 -3.89 -1.31
N VAL A 80 16.16 -4.17 -1.32
CA VAL A 80 15.19 -3.50 -0.46
C VAL A 80 15.47 -3.77 1.03
N PHE A 81 16.05 -4.93 1.35
CA PHE A 81 16.33 -5.33 2.73
C PHE A 81 17.67 -4.80 3.26
N ASP A 82 18.63 -4.48 2.38
CA ASP A 82 20.00 -4.15 2.76
C ASP A 82 20.11 -2.93 3.69
N GLY A 83 19.27 -1.92 3.47
CA GLY A 83 19.26 -0.67 4.27
C GLY A 83 18.34 -0.70 5.48
N LEU A 84 17.54 -1.77 5.66
CA LEU A 84 16.49 -1.81 6.69
C LEU A 84 16.99 -2.40 8.03
N PRO A 85 16.52 -1.87 9.17
CA PRO A 85 16.88 -2.39 10.49
C PRO A 85 16.26 -3.76 10.74
N LYS A 86 17.09 -4.77 11.02
CA LYS A 86 16.67 -6.18 11.16
C LYS A 86 15.65 -6.39 12.29
N ASP A 87 15.76 -5.63 13.36
CA ASP A 87 14.87 -5.70 14.54
C ASP A 87 13.46 -5.13 14.28
N ARG A 88 13.28 -4.37 13.21
CA ARG A 88 12.02 -3.72 12.83
C ARG A 88 11.54 -4.10 11.42
N THR A 89 12.20 -5.05 10.77
CA THR A 89 11.82 -5.55 9.45
C THR A 89 11.13 -6.90 9.58
N TYR A 90 9.92 -6.98 9.09
CA TYR A 90 9.06 -8.15 9.12
C TYR A 90 8.83 -8.66 7.70
N ILE A 91 9.29 -9.86 7.42
CA ILE A 91 9.06 -10.53 6.13
C ILE A 91 7.69 -11.19 6.17
N TRP A 92 6.89 -10.94 5.14
CA TRP A 92 5.60 -11.58 4.97
C TRP A 92 5.46 -12.16 3.56
N HIS A 93 4.51 -13.06 3.37
CA HIS A 93 4.34 -13.81 2.13
C HIS A 93 2.98 -13.51 1.53
N THR A 94 2.94 -13.20 0.23
CA THR A 94 1.68 -13.09 -0.52
C THR A 94 1.12 -14.48 -0.78
N SER A 95 -0.21 -14.62 -0.79
CA SER A 95 -0.86 -15.84 -1.25
C SER A 95 -0.77 -15.91 -2.78
N ALA A 96 -0.01 -16.87 -3.27
CA ALA A 96 0.12 -17.23 -4.69
C ALA A 96 0.56 -18.69 -4.79
N ASP A 97 0.01 -19.45 -5.73
CA ASP A 97 0.21 -20.91 -5.80
C ASP A 97 1.68 -21.30 -5.83
N LEU A 98 2.45 -20.73 -6.76
CA LEU A 98 3.88 -21.01 -6.88
C LEU A 98 4.65 -20.68 -5.58
N LEU A 99 4.33 -19.58 -4.92
CA LEU A 99 4.98 -19.20 -3.68
C LEU A 99 4.60 -20.14 -2.54
N ASN A 100 3.34 -20.58 -2.48
CA ASN A 100 2.89 -21.56 -1.48
C ASN A 100 3.65 -22.87 -1.63
N ASP A 101 3.90 -23.36 -2.85
CA ASP A 101 4.68 -24.56 -3.12
C ASP A 101 6.15 -24.43 -2.67
N ILE A 102 6.73 -23.26 -2.83
CA ILE A 102 8.09 -22.96 -2.34
C ILE A 102 8.11 -22.94 -0.81
N LEU A 103 7.18 -22.20 -0.19
CA LEU A 103 7.11 -22.05 1.26
C LEU A 103 6.90 -23.41 1.95
N ALA A 104 6.07 -24.28 1.38
CA ALA A 104 5.83 -25.62 1.91
C ALA A 104 7.10 -26.49 2.03
N LYS A 105 8.12 -26.22 1.21
CA LYS A 105 9.42 -26.94 1.26
C LYS A 105 10.33 -26.44 2.37
N HIS A 106 10.15 -25.20 2.83
CA HIS A 106 11.06 -24.53 3.77
C HIS A 106 10.46 -24.30 5.15
N TYR A 107 9.13 -24.24 5.25
CA TYR A 107 8.43 -23.94 6.51
C TYR A 107 7.43 -25.04 6.85
N LYS A 108 7.37 -25.41 8.12
CA LYS A 108 6.32 -26.31 8.64
C LYS A 108 4.96 -25.63 8.73
N THR A 109 4.99 -24.33 8.97
CA THR A 109 3.78 -23.48 9.11
C THR A 109 4.08 -22.12 8.52
N TRP A 110 3.17 -21.61 7.71
CA TRP A 110 3.23 -20.25 7.15
C TRP A 110 1.81 -19.71 7.01
N TYR A 111 1.70 -18.38 6.97
CA TYR A 111 0.42 -17.68 6.85
C TYR A 111 0.48 -16.73 5.64
N PRO A 112 0.12 -17.19 4.43
CA PRO A 112 0.13 -16.33 3.26
C PRO A 112 -0.98 -15.28 3.37
N VAL A 113 -0.65 -14.05 3.00
CA VAL A 113 -1.57 -12.92 3.02
C VAL A 113 -2.38 -12.91 1.72
N PRO A 114 -3.70 -13.10 1.77
CA PRO A 114 -4.55 -12.99 0.59
C PRO A 114 -4.65 -11.51 0.13
N GLY A 115 -5.32 -11.28 -0.98
CA GLY A 115 -5.63 -9.94 -1.48
C GLY A 115 -5.41 -9.83 -2.98
N GLY A 116 -5.58 -8.61 -3.51
CA GLY A 116 -5.53 -8.32 -4.94
C GLY A 116 -4.15 -7.93 -5.47
N SER A 117 -4.15 -7.22 -6.58
CA SER A 117 -2.98 -6.87 -7.38
C SER A 117 -2.13 -5.73 -6.82
N THR A 118 -2.65 -4.95 -5.85
CA THR A 118 -1.94 -3.79 -5.30
C THR A 118 -1.43 -4.01 -3.88
N VAL A 119 -0.48 -3.17 -3.47
CA VAL A 119 0.02 -3.15 -2.08
C VAL A 119 -1.12 -2.85 -1.10
N LEU A 120 -2.06 -1.94 -1.43
CA LEU A 120 -3.23 -1.64 -0.61
C LEU A 120 -4.07 -2.90 -0.36
N LEU A 121 -4.40 -3.62 -1.43
CA LEU A 121 -5.24 -4.82 -1.38
C LEU A 121 -4.58 -5.99 -0.62
N ARG A 122 -3.28 -5.91 -0.38
CA ARG A 122 -2.51 -6.83 0.48
C ARG A 122 -2.33 -6.28 1.89
N ALA A 123 -2.17 -4.97 2.05
CA ALA A 123 -1.99 -4.35 3.38
C ALA A 123 -3.24 -4.48 4.26
N ILE A 124 -4.45 -4.35 3.68
CA ILE A 124 -5.70 -4.52 4.43
C ILE A 124 -5.78 -5.89 5.11
N PRO A 125 -5.73 -7.04 4.40
CA PRO A 125 -5.75 -8.35 5.03
C PRO A 125 -4.54 -8.61 5.94
N LEU A 126 -3.35 -8.13 5.60
CA LEU A 126 -2.17 -8.23 6.46
C LEU A 126 -2.46 -7.62 7.85
N PHE A 127 -2.93 -6.39 7.90
CA PHE A 127 -3.23 -5.73 9.17
C PHE A 127 -4.51 -6.28 9.84
N ARG A 128 -5.45 -6.82 9.07
CA ARG A 128 -6.59 -7.58 9.62
C ARG A 128 -6.10 -8.83 10.36
N MET A 129 -5.16 -9.59 9.79
CA MET A 129 -4.54 -10.75 10.43
C MET A 129 -3.74 -10.37 11.69
N LEU A 130 -3.16 -9.17 11.72
CA LEU A 130 -2.50 -8.60 12.92
C LEU A 130 -3.47 -8.06 13.96
N GLY A 131 -4.80 -8.22 13.76
CA GLY A 131 -5.83 -7.93 14.75
C GLY A 131 -6.49 -6.56 14.62
N PHE A 132 -6.16 -5.76 13.63
CA PHE A 132 -6.88 -4.50 13.37
C PHE A 132 -8.25 -4.77 12.74
N LYS A 133 -9.29 -4.08 13.24
CA LYS A 133 -10.68 -4.29 12.82
C LYS A 133 -11.31 -3.09 12.14
N ARG A 134 -10.74 -1.90 12.34
CA ARG A 134 -11.26 -0.65 11.78
C ARG A 134 -10.16 0.05 10.99
N PHE A 135 -10.45 0.32 9.72
CA PHE A 135 -9.52 0.88 8.76
C PHE A 135 -10.01 2.24 8.25
N HIS A 136 -9.13 3.25 8.25
CA HIS A 136 -9.31 4.50 7.53
C HIS A 136 -8.38 4.47 6.32
N LEU A 137 -8.91 4.73 5.13
CA LEU A 137 -8.16 4.67 3.89
C LEU A 137 -8.03 6.08 3.31
N PHE A 138 -6.81 6.50 2.96
CA PHE A 138 -6.51 7.78 2.36
C PHE A 138 -5.61 7.59 1.14
N GLY A 139 -5.89 8.31 0.02
CA GLY A 139 -5.10 8.18 -1.20
C GLY A 139 -5.17 6.78 -1.83
N CYS A 140 -6.34 6.15 -1.76
CA CYS A 140 -6.62 4.81 -2.28
C CYS A 140 -7.60 4.89 -3.45
N ASP A 141 -7.37 5.80 -4.38
CA ASP A 141 -8.37 6.36 -5.29
C ASP A 141 -8.73 5.46 -6.46
N SER A 142 -7.76 4.69 -7.00
CA SER A 142 -7.89 3.94 -8.26
C SER A 142 -8.46 4.79 -9.40
N CYS A 143 -8.13 6.07 -9.45
CA CYS A 143 -8.44 7.02 -10.52
C CYS A 143 -7.36 8.10 -10.61
N LEU A 144 -7.39 8.86 -11.70
CA LEU A 144 -6.55 10.03 -11.94
C LEU A 144 -7.22 11.28 -11.34
N ASP A 145 -6.42 12.30 -11.04
CA ASP A 145 -6.94 13.63 -10.72
C ASP A 145 -7.35 14.41 -11.98
N GLU A 146 -7.79 15.67 -11.79
CA GLU A 146 -8.20 16.54 -12.89
C GLU A 146 -7.08 16.90 -13.87
N LYS A 147 -5.81 16.65 -13.48
CA LYS A 147 -4.61 16.85 -14.32
C LYS A 147 -4.08 15.54 -14.90
N GLU A 148 -4.87 14.47 -14.83
CA GLU A 148 -4.51 13.13 -15.28
C GLU A 148 -3.29 12.53 -14.54
N VAL A 149 -3.06 12.94 -13.29
CA VAL A 149 -1.99 12.45 -12.42
C VAL A 149 -2.55 11.36 -11.50
N HIS A 150 -1.85 10.24 -11.36
CA HIS A 150 -2.28 9.12 -10.55
C HIS A 150 -1.61 9.01 -9.17
N HIS A 151 -0.64 9.89 -8.85
CA HIS A 151 0.00 9.93 -7.54
C HIS A 151 0.09 11.36 -6.99
N ALA A 152 0.08 11.47 -5.68
CA ALA A 152 0.30 12.74 -4.98
C ALA A 152 1.76 13.23 -5.06
N TYR A 153 2.67 12.39 -5.53
CA TYR A 153 4.10 12.62 -5.71
C TYR A 153 4.51 12.19 -7.12
N GLU A 154 5.66 12.66 -7.58
CA GLU A 154 6.17 12.34 -8.92
C GLU A 154 6.50 10.85 -9.02
N GLN A 155 5.92 10.19 -10.03
CA GLN A 155 6.15 8.79 -10.36
C GLN A 155 5.86 8.57 -11.85
N GLN A 156 6.87 8.17 -12.62
CA GLN A 156 6.83 8.10 -14.08
C GLN A 156 6.48 6.71 -14.64
N GLU A 157 6.51 5.66 -13.82
CA GLU A 157 6.42 4.27 -14.27
C GLU A 157 5.10 3.88 -14.94
N ASN A 158 4.08 4.70 -14.79
CA ASN A 158 2.75 4.46 -15.37
C ASN A 158 2.35 5.50 -16.44
N ASP A 159 3.28 6.34 -16.85
CA ASP A 159 3.00 7.37 -17.87
C ASP A 159 2.66 6.73 -19.23
N GLY A 160 1.83 7.43 -20.01
CA GLY A 160 1.44 7.01 -21.36
C GLY A 160 0.40 5.89 -21.43
N GLN A 161 -0.23 5.52 -20.32
CA GLN A 161 -1.30 4.52 -20.30
C GLN A 161 -2.62 5.11 -20.85
N PRO A 162 -3.47 4.31 -21.54
CA PRO A 162 -4.79 4.75 -22.00
C PRO A 162 -5.64 5.27 -20.85
N ILE A 163 -6.38 6.37 -21.08
CA ILE A 163 -7.32 6.93 -20.12
C ILE A 163 -8.74 6.60 -20.57
N ILE A 164 -9.53 6.05 -19.67
CA ILE A 164 -10.91 5.64 -19.89
C ILE A 164 -11.80 6.40 -18.91
N PRO A 165 -12.87 7.10 -19.38
CA PRO A 165 -13.86 7.69 -18.48
C PRO A 165 -14.76 6.60 -17.90
N VAL A 166 -14.93 6.62 -16.58
CA VAL A 166 -15.78 5.68 -15.84
C VAL A 166 -16.82 6.45 -15.05
N ASN A 167 -18.09 6.15 -15.27
CA ASN A 167 -19.21 6.76 -14.52
C ASN A 167 -19.52 5.93 -13.26
N VAL A 168 -19.37 6.54 -12.10
CA VAL A 168 -19.75 5.95 -10.82
C VAL A 168 -20.71 6.89 -10.10
N GLY A 169 -21.95 6.47 -9.95
CA GLY A 169 -22.98 7.24 -9.26
C GLY A 169 -23.27 8.63 -9.87
N GLY A 170 -23.10 8.79 -11.18
CA GLY A 170 -23.29 10.06 -11.89
C GLY A 170 -22.06 10.95 -11.96
N LYS A 171 -20.96 10.60 -11.28
CA LYS A 171 -19.67 11.29 -11.37
C LYS A 171 -18.75 10.53 -12.33
N ILE A 172 -18.09 11.25 -13.24
CA ILE A 172 -17.11 10.68 -14.18
C ILE A 172 -15.73 10.78 -13.57
N PHE A 173 -15.02 9.64 -13.58
CA PHE A 173 -13.63 9.51 -13.17
C PHE A 173 -12.76 9.11 -14.35
N SER A 174 -11.59 9.70 -14.49
CA SER A 174 -10.57 9.28 -15.46
C SER A 174 -9.74 8.14 -14.85
N CYS A 175 -9.69 7.01 -15.53
CA CYS A 175 -8.99 5.81 -15.03
C CYS A 175 -8.12 5.18 -16.10
N ASN A 176 -7.02 4.55 -15.69
CA ASN A 176 -6.38 3.56 -16.56
C ASN A 176 -7.11 2.21 -16.43
N PRO A 177 -7.03 1.30 -17.42
CA PRO A 177 -7.76 0.02 -17.39
C PRO A 177 -7.50 -0.80 -16.13
N TRP A 178 -6.27 -0.84 -15.65
CA TRP A 178 -5.89 -1.57 -14.44
C TRP A 178 -6.48 -0.98 -13.14
N MET A 179 -6.77 0.33 -13.10
CA MET A 179 -7.42 0.98 -11.95
C MET A 179 -8.86 0.49 -11.77
N ILE A 180 -9.55 0.23 -12.88
CA ILE A 180 -10.92 -0.33 -12.86
C ILE A 180 -10.89 -1.73 -12.23
N SER A 181 -9.94 -2.58 -12.63
CA SER A 181 -9.75 -3.90 -12.04
C SER A 181 -9.44 -3.82 -10.54
N GLN A 182 -8.59 -2.89 -10.12
CA GLN A 182 -8.26 -2.67 -8.70
C GLN A 182 -9.47 -2.25 -7.87
N ALA A 183 -10.33 -1.39 -8.41
CA ALA A 183 -11.57 -0.99 -7.74
C ALA A 183 -12.52 -2.19 -7.57
N GLN A 184 -12.62 -3.08 -8.57
CA GLN A 184 -13.40 -4.31 -8.46
C GLN A 184 -12.78 -5.27 -7.43
N GLU A 185 -11.47 -5.48 -7.46
CA GLU A 185 -10.76 -6.30 -6.47
C GLU A 185 -10.96 -5.78 -5.03
N PHE A 186 -11.03 -4.46 -4.85
CA PHE A 186 -11.32 -3.87 -3.54
C PHE A 186 -12.73 -4.23 -3.07
N ILE A 187 -13.74 -4.14 -3.93
CA ILE A 187 -15.11 -4.53 -3.60
C ILE A 187 -15.17 -6.01 -3.19
N ASP A 188 -14.50 -6.87 -3.94
CA ASP A 188 -14.49 -8.30 -3.68
C ASP A 188 -13.72 -8.62 -2.38
N LEU A 189 -12.62 -7.92 -2.11
CA LEU A 189 -11.87 -8.03 -0.85
C LEU A 189 -12.75 -7.65 0.36
N ILE A 190 -13.49 -6.55 0.30
CA ILE A 190 -14.36 -6.12 1.40
C ILE A 190 -15.48 -7.13 1.64
N ARG A 191 -16.07 -7.69 0.59
CA ARG A 191 -17.06 -8.77 0.71
C ARG A 191 -16.49 -10.03 1.36
N MET A 192 -15.25 -10.38 1.04
CA MET A 192 -14.56 -11.54 1.63
C MET A 192 -14.23 -11.33 3.11
N LEU A 193 -13.94 -10.10 3.52
CA LEU A 193 -13.54 -9.79 4.90
C LEU A 193 -14.73 -9.63 5.87
N GLY A 194 -15.96 -9.49 5.38
CA GLY A 194 -17.21 -9.40 6.14
C GLY A 194 -17.46 -8.02 6.70
#